data_ba649ae59cd462ab6d41aefa7d8d2090
#
_entry.id   ba649ae59cd462ab6d41aefa7d8d2090
#
_cell.length_a   1.000
_cell.length_b   1.000
_cell.length_c   1.000
_cell.angle_alpha   90.00
_cell.angle_beta   90.00
_cell.angle_gamma   90.00
#
_symmetry.space_group_name_H-M   'P 1'
#
loop_
_entity.id
_entity.type
_entity.pdbx_description
1 polymer ?
#
loop_
_entity_poly.entity_id
_entity_poly.type
_entity_poly.pdbx_seq_one_letter_code
_entity_poly.pdbx_strand_id
1 'polypeptide(L)'
;MTHGVMKDILRNLPRVLILACVEAGRFLSSCLQSDVHTAVLCSPGNLIPHSKLYGKEVLGSEVASLEWACSQGSLKHVIVCGHSNCQILDVLGRSQMQSASNSRSSPFLSWLTQHGNSTLTRFERYEMDRLQPVTFQGVSPKELWDAYVDPQCYWTDQDQLSQVNVLQQLQNVSSHGFLKPQLKSGALQLHGMWLDSRHLPYLFSKEHQQFVQVKDDNIDSLLK
;
A
#
# COMPACT_ATOMS: atom_id res chain seq x y z
N MET A 1 10.75 20.30 6.61
CA MET A 1 10.19 20.26 5.23
C MET A 1 9.27 19.06 5.03
N THR A 2 9.68 17.82 5.33
CA THR A 2 8.88 16.60 5.09
C THR A 2 7.51 16.55 5.80
N HIS A 3 7.43 17.01 7.06
CA HIS A 3 6.15 17.11 7.79
C HIS A 3 5.17 18.08 7.15
N GLY A 4 5.64 19.13 6.46
CA GLY A 4 4.79 20.10 5.76
C GLY A 4 4.03 19.46 4.60
N VAL A 5 4.76 18.83 3.67
CA VAL A 5 4.16 18.20 2.48
C VAL A 5 3.14 17.13 2.86
N MET A 6 3.42 16.28 3.88
CA MET A 6 2.45 15.29 4.36
C MET A 6 1.19 15.94 4.91
N LYS A 7 1.33 17.03 5.71
CA LYS A 7 0.18 17.78 6.21
C LYS A 7 -0.64 18.40 5.09
N ASP A 8 0.01 18.88 4.04
CA ASP A 8 -0.67 19.49 2.90
C ASP A 8 -1.45 18.44 2.08
N ILE A 9 -0.89 17.24 1.88
CA ILE A 9 -1.64 16.11 1.31
C ILE A 9 -2.92 15.86 2.13
N LEU A 10 -2.79 15.71 3.44
CA LEU A 10 -3.91 15.35 4.31
C LEU A 10 -4.94 16.47 4.46
N ARG A 11 -4.54 17.74 4.41
CA ARG A 11 -5.48 18.89 4.40
C ARG A 11 -6.34 18.92 3.16
N ASN A 12 -5.80 18.50 2.01
CA ASN A 12 -6.52 18.43 0.75
C ASN A 12 -7.43 17.19 0.63
N LEU A 13 -7.26 16.19 1.52
CA LEU A 13 -8.04 14.97 1.53
C LEU A 13 -8.88 14.87 2.81
N PRO A 14 -10.19 15.20 2.77
CA PRO A 14 -11.04 15.01 3.94
C PRO A 14 -11.31 13.53 4.22
N ARG A 15 -11.28 13.12 5.49
CA ARG A 15 -11.71 11.78 5.95
C ARG A 15 -10.92 10.65 5.32
N VAL A 16 -9.65 10.56 5.70
CA VAL A 16 -8.66 9.62 5.18
C VAL A 16 -8.45 8.44 6.12
N LEU A 17 -8.35 7.24 5.56
CA LEU A 17 -7.76 6.08 6.22
C LEU A 17 -6.42 5.77 5.57
N ILE A 18 -5.35 5.77 6.37
CA ILE A 18 -4.02 5.36 5.93
C ILE A 18 -3.77 3.93 6.38
N LEU A 19 -3.49 3.05 5.43
CA LEU A 19 -3.04 1.68 5.65
C LEU A 19 -1.52 1.66 5.56
N ALA A 20 -0.82 1.54 6.68
CA ALA A 20 0.62 1.73 6.74
C ALA A 20 1.35 0.54 7.37
N CYS A 21 2.66 0.46 7.09
CA CYS A 21 3.53 -0.42 7.84
C CYS A 21 3.66 0.04 9.29
N VAL A 22 3.75 -0.90 10.23
CA VAL A 22 4.00 -0.60 11.66
C VAL A 22 5.27 0.22 11.88
N GLU A 23 6.27 0.09 11.01
CA GLU A 23 7.52 0.87 11.07
C GLU A 23 7.30 2.35 10.72
N ALA A 24 6.39 2.66 9.80
CA ALA A 24 6.06 4.04 9.42
C ALA A 24 5.09 4.72 10.40
N GLY A 25 4.47 3.97 11.30
CA GLY A 25 3.39 4.46 12.18
C GLY A 25 3.81 5.64 13.06
N ARG A 26 5.05 5.67 13.57
CA ARG A 26 5.55 6.78 14.40
C ARG A 26 5.65 8.08 13.60
N PHE A 27 6.18 8.02 12.39
CA PHE A 27 6.29 9.19 11.52
C PHE A 27 4.90 9.72 11.17
N LEU A 28 4.01 8.85 10.71
CA LEU A 28 2.64 9.22 10.35
C LEU A 28 1.89 9.82 11.54
N SER A 29 1.96 9.19 12.71
CA SER A 29 1.34 9.72 13.94
C SER A 29 1.84 11.12 14.28
N SER A 30 3.13 11.40 14.10
CA SER A 30 3.70 12.74 14.35
C SER A 30 3.19 13.79 13.35
N CYS A 31 2.87 13.38 12.11
CA CYS A 31 2.28 14.28 11.12
C CYS A 31 0.81 14.61 11.40
N LEU A 32 0.09 13.69 12.09
CA LEU A 32 -1.35 13.72 12.29
C LEU A 32 -1.81 14.33 13.62
N GLN A 33 -0.90 14.77 14.49
CA GLN A 33 -1.19 15.21 15.87
C GLN A 33 -2.30 16.26 16.03
N SER A 34 -2.76 16.89 14.96
CA SER A 34 -3.84 17.88 14.97
C SER A 34 -4.99 17.57 13.99
N ASP A 35 -4.96 16.44 13.28
CA ASP A 35 -5.98 16.10 12.30
C ASP A 35 -6.95 15.04 12.84
N VAL A 36 -8.16 15.48 13.16
CA VAL A 36 -9.25 14.62 13.65
C VAL A 36 -9.96 13.83 12.54
N HIS A 37 -9.60 14.04 11.28
CA HIS A 37 -10.27 13.44 10.12
C HIS A 37 -9.49 12.29 9.49
N THR A 38 -8.30 12.01 10.00
CA THR A 38 -7.41 10.96 9.49
C THR A 38 -7.24 9.85 10.51
N ALA A 39 -7.49 8.61 10.10
CA ALA A 39 -7.19 7.41 10.86
C ALA A 39 -6.01 6.65 10.25
N VAL A 40 -5.22 5.96 11.07
CA VAL A 40 -4.11 5.11 10.61
C VAL A 40 -4.35 3.69 11.11
N LEU A 41 -4.33 2.74 10.19
CA LEU A 41 -4.32 1.31 10.46
C LEU A 41 -2.94 0.77 10.10
N CYS A 42 -2.23 0.26 11.10
CA CYS A 42 -0.89 -0.31 10.91
C CYS A 42 -0.94 -1.84 10.91
N SER A 43 -0.28 -2.44 9.91
CA SER A 43 -0.02 -3.88 9.85
C SER A 43 1.45 -4.13 9.48
N PRO A 44 2.03 -5.32 9.76
CA PRO A 44 3.38 -5.63 9.31
C PRO A 44 3.48 -5.55 7.78
N GLY A 45 4.42 -4.72 7.25
CA GLY A 45 4.58 -4.52 5.82
C GLY A 45 3.39 -3.89 5.11
N ASN A 46 2.48 -3.19 5.80
CA ASN A 46 1.20 -2.66 5.28
C ASN A 46 0.36 -3.69 4.49
N LEU A 47 0.52 -4.99 4.82
CA LEU A 47 -0.17 -6.08 4.13
C LEU A 47 -1.65 -6.13 4.50
N ILE A 48 -2.49 -6.24 3.48
CA ILE A 48 -3.93 -6.43 3.58
C ILE A 48 -4.30 -7.74 2.86
N PRO A 49 -4.93 -8.70 3.53
CA PRO A 49 -5.37 -9.95 2.91
C PRO A 49 -6.29 -9.70 1.72
N HIS A 50 -6.09 -10.44 0.63
CA HIS A 50 -6.98 -10.38 -0.54
C HIS A 50 -8.34 -11.06 -0.24
N SER A 51 -9.44 -10.54 -0.78
CA SER A 51 -10.81 -11.06 -0.55
C SER A 51 -11.01 -12.54 -0.91
N LYS A 52 -10.18 -13.12 -1.76
CA LYS A 52 -10.20 -14.55 -2.10
C LYS A 52 -9.85 -15.47 -0.92
N LEU A 53 -9.27 -14.91 0.15
CA LEU A 53 -8.95 -15.66 1.37
C LEU A 53 -10.18 -15.79 2.30
N TYR A 54 -11.28 -15.09 2.03
CA TYR A 54 -12.52 -15.24 2.80
C TYR A 54 -13.02 -16.68 2.78
N GLY A 55 -13.40 -17.16 3.97
CA GLY A 55 -13.96 -18.50 4.16
C GLY A 55 -12.92 -19.64 4.09
N LYS A 56 -11.66 -19.34 3.78
CA LYS A 56 -10.57 -20.31 3.75
C LYS A 56 -9.66 -20.20 4.98
N GLU A 57 -9.61 -19.02 5.56
CA GLU A 57 -8.68 -18.68 6.64
C GLU A 57 -9.34 -17.70 7.62
N VAL A 58 -8.77 -17.62 8.82
CA VAL A 58 -9.16 -16.60 9.81
C VAL A 58 -8.72 -15.24 9.25
N LEU A 59 -9.68 -14.35 9.05
CA LEU A 59 -9.39 -12.98 8.63
C LEU A 59 -8.68 -12.23 9.75
N GLY A 60 -7.62 -11.51 9.39
CA GLY A 60 -6.95 -10.59 10.29
C GLY A 60 -7.83 -9.38 10.66
N SER A 61 -7.45 -8.70 11.70
CA SER A 61 -8.09 -7.45 12.16
C SER A 61 -8.06 -6.34 11.12
N GLU A 62 -7.11 -6.40 10.17
CA GLU A 62 -6.89 -5.40 9.12
C GLU A 62 -8.13 -5.23 8.24
N VAL A 63 -8.68 -6.35 7.79
CA VAL A 63 -9.88 -6.33 6.91
C VAL A 63 -11.11 -5.91 7.67
N ALA A 64 -11.28 -6.40 8.91
CA ALA A 64 -12.41 -6.01 9.76
C ALA A 64 -12.37 -4.50 10.08
N SER A 65 -11.18 -3.96 10.36
CA SER A 65 -11.00 -2.53 10.62
C SER A 65 -11.26 -1.68 9.38
N LEU A 66 -10.84 -2.15 8.20
CA LEU A 66 -11.13 -1.50 6.93
C LEU A 66 -12.64 -1.46 6.65
N GLU A 67 -13.34 -2.58 6.82
CA GLU A 67 -14.79 -2.66 6.64
C GLU A 67 -15.51 -1.74 7.62
N TRP A 68 -15.14 -1.78 8.89
CA TRP A 68 -15.70 -0.90 9.92
C TRP A 68 -15.52 0.58 9.53
N ALA A 69 -14.31 1.02 9.18
CA ALA A 69 -14.05 2.40 8.80
C ALA A 69 -14.90 2.84 7.59
N CYS A 70 -15.06 1.97 6.61
CA CYS A 70 -15.87 2.26 5.42
C CYS A 70 -17.38 2.28 5.72
N SER A 71 -17.85 1.45 6.68
CA SER A 71 -19.27 1.37 7.06
C SER A 71 -19.78 2.65 7.73
N GLN A 72 -18.90 3.45 8.31
CA GLN A 72 -19.26 4.73 8.95
C GLN A 72 -19.73 5.79 7.93
N GLY A 73 -19.64 5.52 6.62
CA GLY A 73 -20.16 6.37 5.54
C GLY A 73 -19.45 7.71 5.36
N SER A 74 -18.45 8.00 6.18
CA SER A 74 -17.73 9.27 6.15
C SER A 74 -16.43 9.21 5.39
N LEU A 75 -15.84 8.02 5.18
CA LEU A 75 -14.56 7.83 4.53
C LEU A 75 -14.62 8.19 3.04
N LYS A 76 -13.66 8.98 2.59
CA LYS A 76 -13.53 9.44 1.20
C LYS A 76 -12.28 8.92 0.51
N HIS A 77 -11.22 8.71 1.28
CA HIS A 77 -9.92 8.32 0.75
C HIS A 77 -9.32 7.19 1.58
N VAL A 78 -8.77 6.19 0.90
CA VAL A 78 -7.89 5.17 1.50
C VAL A 78 -6.52 5.30 0.85
N ILE A 79 -5.50 5.49 1.66
CA ILE A 79 -4.11 5.58 1.22
C ILE A 79 -3.38 4.32 1.68
N VAL A 80 -2.86 3.54 0.75
CA VAL A 80 -1.90 2.47 1.06
C VAL A 80 -0.50 3.08 1.08
N CYS A 81 0.13 3.08 2.25
CA CYS A 81 1.40 3.75 2.49
C CYS A 81 2.54 2.75 2.77
N GLY A 82 3.48 2.65 1.83
CA GLY A 82 4.77 1.98 2.01
C GLY A 82 5.89 2.95 2.36
N HIS A 83 7.08 2.42 2.60
CA HIS A 83 8.25 3.24 2.91
C HIS A 83 9.55 2.55 2.52
N SER A 84 10.60 3.36 2.33
CA SER A 84 11.96 2.91 2.09
C SER A 84 12.52 2.11 3.27
N ASN A 85 13.44 1.19 3.00
CA ASN A 85 14.14 0.39 4.00
C ASN A 85 13.21 -0.41 4.95
N CYS A 86 12.07 -0.89 4.46
CA CYS A 86 11.13 -1.68 5.25
C CYS A 86 11.74 -3.01 5.67
N GLN A 87 12.05 -3.17 6.98
CA GLN A 87 12.66 -4.38 7.52
C GLN A 87 11.74 -5.59 7.40
N ILE A 88 10.43 -5.38 7.48
CA ILE A 88 9.42 -6.45 7.37
C ILE A 88 9.41 -7.02 5.95
N LEU A 89 9.48 -6.18 4.92
CA LEU A 89 9.56 -6.65 3.54
C LEU A 89 10.92 -7.25 3.21
N ASP A 90 12.00 -6.80 3.86
CA ASP A 90 13.30 -7.44 3.77
C ASP A 90 13.25 -8.89 4.33
N VAL A 91 12.62 -9.08 5.50
CA VAL A 91 12.38 -10.43 6.06
C VAL A 91 11.51 -11.27 5.11
N LEU A 92 10.49 -10.69 4.50
CA LEU A 92 9.65 -11.37 3.51
C LEU A 92 10.47 -11.86 2.31
N GLY A 93 11.29 -10.98 1.71
CA GLY A 93 12.15 -11.32 0.57
C GLY A 93 13.14 -12.44 0.90
N ARG A 94 13.76 -12.40 2.08
CA ARG A 94 14.70 -13.43 2.53
C ARG A 94 14.02 -14.76 2.92
N SER A 95 12.74 -14.74 3.29
CA SER A 95 12.04 -15.96 3.73
C SER A 95 11.90 -17.01 2.64
N GLN A 96 11.95 -16.63 1.38
CA GLN A 96 11.99 -17.57 0.24
C GLN A 96 13.30 -18.38 0.17
N MET A 97 14.40 -17.81 0.64
CA MET A 97 15.71 -18.47 0.64
C MET A 97 15.90 -19.44 1.81
N GLN A 98 15.03 -19.36 2.82
CA GLN A 98 15.12 -20.21 4.00
C GLN A 98 14.17 -21.41 3.88
N SER A 99 14.69 -22.63 4.08
CA SER A 99 13.91 -23.86 4.04
C SER A 99 12.69 -23.79 4.96
N ALA A 100 11.56 -24.29 4.50
CA ALA A 100 10.23 -24.25 5.13
C ALA A 100 10.15 -24.79 6.58
N SER A 101 11.22 -25.38 7.11
CA SER A 101 11.28 -25.95 8.46
C SER A 101 11.23 -24.90 9.58
N ASN A 102 11.73 -23.68 9.35
CA ASN A 102 11.82 -22.64 10.38
C ASN A 102 10.59 -21.69 10.41
N SER A 103 9.80 -21.65 9.35
CA SER A 103 8.65 -20.73 9.26
C SER A 103 7.44 -21.16 10.10
N ARG A 104 7.27 -22.47 10.35
CA ARG A 104 6.11 -23.02 11.08
C ARG A 104 6.11 -22.71 12.58
N SER A 105 7.24 -22.31 13.16
CA SER A 105 7.36 -22.00 14.59
C SER A 105 7.13 -20.52 14.93
N SER A 106 7.11 -19.62 13.94
CA SER A 106 6.92 -18.20 14.14
C SER A 106 5.57 -17.74 13.58
N PRO A 107 4.62 -17.28 14.43
CA PRO A 107 3.36 -16.71 13.96
C PRO A 107 3.57 -15.53 13.00
N PHE A 108 4.57 -14.70 13.26
CA PHE A 108 4.92 -13.57 12.40
C PHE A 108 5.35 -14.01 10.99
N LEU A 109 6.29 -14.96 10.89
CA LEU A 109 6.77 -15.45 9.60
C LEU A 109 5.68 -16.18 8.83
N SER A 110 4.85 -16.96 9.52
CA SER A 110 3.73 -17.67 8.92
C SER A 110 2.73 -16.68 8.32
N TRP A 111 2.34 -15.66 9.08
CA TRP A 111 1.42 -14.60 8.65
C TRP A 111 2.02 -13.79 7.48
N LEU A 112 3.28 -13.41 7.62
CA LEU A 112 3.99 -12.60 6.62
C LEU A 112 4.10 -13.35 5.28
N THR A 113 4.50 -14.61 5.29
CA THR A 113 4.61 -15.44 4.08
C THR A 113 3.25 -15.64 3.43
N GLN A 114 2.22 -15.93 4.23
CA GLN A 114 0.87 -16.15 3.75
C GLN A 114 0.30 -14.92 3.01
N HIS A 115 0.44 -13.73 3.58
CA HIS A 115 -0.15 -12.51 3.06
C HIS A 115 0.78 -11.74 2.10
N GLY A 116 2.09 -11.97 2.18
CA GLY A 116 3.09 -11.33 1.33
C GLY A 116 3.41 -12.08 0.04
N ASN A 117 2.98 -13.35 -0.11
CA ASN A 117 3.33 -14.19 -1.26
C ASN A 117 2.95 -13.57 -2.62
N SER A 118 1.80 -12.89 -2.71
CA SER A 118 1.38 -12.23 -3.95
C SER A 118 2.31 -11.08 -4.34
N THR A 119 2.83 -10.36 -3.35
CA THR A 119 3.84 -9.31 -3.56
C THR A 119 5.14 -9.90 -4.08
N LEU A 120 5.64 -10.98 -3.47
CA LEU A 120 6.86 -11.66 -3.90
C LEU A 120 6.75 -12.19 -5.33
N THR A 121 5.69 -12.95 -5.64
CA THR A 121 5.48 -13.48 -6.99
C THR A 121 5.45 -12.37 -8.04
N ARG A 122 4.93 -11.21 -7.68
CA ARG A 122 4.87 -10.06 -8.58
C ARG A 122 6.23 -9.38 -8.72
N PHE A 123 6.96 -9.29 -7.64
CA PHE A 123 8.31 -8.73 -7.63
C PHE A 123 9.28 -9.61 -8.43
N GLU A 124 9.20 -10.94 -8.30
CA GLU A 124 9.99 -11.89 -9.12
C GLU A 124 9.75 -11.68 -10.62
N ARG A 125 8.50 -11.46 -11.03
CA ARG A 125 8.18 -11.17 -12.44
C ARG A 125 8.76 -9.84 -12.89
N TYR A 126 8.72 -8.82 -12.04
CA TYR A 126 9.35 -7.54 -12.29
C TYR A 126 10.87 -7.68 -12.45
N GLU A 127 11.52 -8.48 -11.61
CA GLU A 127 12.97 -8.72 -11.70
C GLU A 127 13.42 -9.40 -13.00
N MET A 128 12.54 -10.21 -13.62
CA MET A 128 12.83 -10.85 -14.90
C MET A 128 12.96 -9.86 -16.06
N ASP A 129 12.19 -8.77 -16.03
CA ASP A 129 12.27 -7.68 -17.01
C ASP A 129 11.81 -6.37 -16.38
N ARG A 130 12.76 -5.63 -15.81
CA ARG A 130 12.52 -4.38 -15.09
C ARG A 130 12.09 -3.21 -15.99
N LEU A 131 12.21 -3.38 -17.31
CA LEU A 131 11.79 -2.36 -18.27
C LEU A 131 10.32 -2.47 -18.64
N GLN A 132 9.68 -3.62 -18.35
CA GLN A 132 8.26 -3.81 -18.60
C GLN A 132 7.41 -3.35 -17.41
N PRO A 133 6.20 -2.85 -17.68
CA PRO A 133 5.30 -2.48 -16.61
C PRO A 133 4.78 -3.74 -15.90
N VAL A 134 4.51 -3.58 -14.62
CA VAL A 134 3.83 -4.59 -13.81
C VAL A 134 2.34 -4.34 -13.89
N THR A 135 1.56 -5.34 -14.33
CA THR A 135 0.10 -5.23 -14.46
C THR A 135 -0.61 -5.61 -13.17
N PHE A 136 -1.57 -4.80 -12.77
CA PHE A 136 -2.42 -4.99 -11.60
C PHE A 136 -3.89 -5.02 -12.00
N GLN A 137 -4.72 -5.61 -11.13
CA GLN A 137 -6.17 -5.69 -11.32
C GLN A 137 -6.87 -4.61 -10.48
N GLY A 138 -7.80 -3.89 -11.08
CA GLY A 138 -8.62 -2.89 -10.40
C GLY A 138 -9.87 -3.47 -9.73
N VAL A 139 -10.91 -2.65 -9.60
CA VAL A 139 -12.16 -2.99 -8.88
C VAL A 139 -12.91 -4.13 -9.56
N SER A 140 -12.81 -4.24 -10.87
CA SER A 140 -13.39 -5.35 -11.63
C SER A 140 -12.30 -6.23 -12.24
N PRO A 141 -12.58 -7.55 -12.47
CA PRO A 141 -11.61 -8.45 -13.10
C PRO A 141 -11.15 -8.03 -14.49
N LYS A 142 -11.94 -7.20 -15.17
CA LYS A 142 -11.64 -6.70 -16.53
C LYS A 142 -10.86 -5.39 -16.52
N GLU A 143 -10.80 -4.72 -15.37
CA GLU A 143 -10.06 -3.47 -15.18
C GLU A 143 -8.61 -3.80 -14.84
N LEU A 144 -7.71 -3.55 -15.77
CA LEU A 144 -6.27 -3.71 -15.59
C LEU A 144 -5.63 -2.35 -15.64
N TRP A 145 -4.54 -2.20 -14.89
CA TRP A 145 -3.71 -1.00 -14.91
C TRP A 145 -2.25 -1.40 -14.73
N ASP A 146 -1.38 -0.65 -15.37
CA ASP A 146 0.04 -0.90 -15.43
C ASP A 146 0.81 0.08 -14.57
N ALA A 147 1.97 -0.36 -14.07
CA ALA A 147 2.89 0.45 -13.30
C ALA A 147 4.33 0.17 -13.67
N TYR A 148 5.08 1.21 -14.00
CA TYR A 148 6.54 1.17 -14.08
C TYR A 148 7.10 1.38 -12.69
N VAL A 149 7.81 0.40 -12.18
CA VAL A 149 8.48 0.47 -10.89
C VAL A 149 9.88 1.01 -11.12
N ASP A 150 10.19 2.16 -10.51
CA ASP A 150 11.51 2.78 -10.57
C ASP A 150 12.16 2.82 -11.97
N PRO A 151 11.50 3.38 -12.99
CA PRO A 151 12.00 3.35 -14.36
C PRO A 151 13.34 4.10 -14.52
N GLN A 152 13.73 4.91 -13.54
CA GLN A 152 15.01 5.63 -13.52
C GLN A 152 16.12 4.86 -12.79
N CYS A 153 15.83 3.71 -12.18
CA CYS A 153 16.78 2.89 -11.41
C CYS A 153 17.45 3.65 -10.26
N TYR A 154 16.69 4.46 -9.51
CA TYR A 154 17.20 5.23 -8.38
C TYR A 154 17.19 4.49 -7.06
N TRP A 155 16.32 3.47 -6.92
CA TRP A 155 16.01 2.82 -5.66
C TRP A 155 16.66 1.44 -5.54
N THR A 156 16.87 1.03 -4.31
CA THR A 156 17.36 -0.33 -4.01
C THR A 156 16.30 -1.38 -4.34
N ASP A 157 16.71 -2.65 -4.51
CA ASP A 157 15.77 -3.77 -4.72
C ASP A 157 14.75 -3.86 -3.58
N GLN A 158 15.16 -3.56 -2.33
CA GLN A 158 14.27 -3.51 -1.17
C GLN A 158 13.23 -2.40 -1.31
N ASP A 159 13.62 -1.24 -1.81
CA ASP A 159 12.72 -0.11 -2.05
C ASP A 159 11.76 -0.40 -3.20
N GLN A 160 12.24 -1.02 -4.27
CA GLN A 160 11.42 -1.48 -5.40
C GLN A 160 10.41 -2.54 -4.95
N LEU A 161 10.82 -3.51 -4.11
CA LEU A 161 9.90 -4.47 -3.48
C LEU A 161 8.82 -3.75 -2.66
N SER A 162 9.19 -2.70 -1.91
CA SER A 162 8.25 -1.90 -1.14
C SER A 162 7.26 -1.15 -2.04
N GLN A 163 7.69 -0.61 -3.18
CA GLN A 163 6.82 0.03 -4.17
C GLN A 163 5.86 -0.99 -4.80
N VAL A 164 6.35 -2.16 -5.24
CA VAL A 164 5.51 -3.26 -5.74
C VAL A 164 4.48 -3.69 -4.69
N ASN A 165 4.90 -3.75 -3.42
CA ASN A 165 3.99 -4.10 -2.33
C ASN A 165 2.85 -3.08 -2.19
N VAL A 166 3.13 -1.78 -2.21
CA VAL A 166 2.06 -0.75 -2.18
C VAL A 166 1.02 -0.99 -3.27
N LEU A 167 1.47 -1.23 -4.50
CA LEU A 167 0.59 -1.46 -5.64
C LEU A 167 -0.20 -2.77 -5.51
N GLN A 168 0.44 -3.83 -4.98
CA GLN A 168 -0.23 -5.09 -4.68
C GLN A 168 -1.30 -4.91 -3.59
N GLN A 169 -1.04 -4.11 -2.56
CA GLN A 169 -2.02 -3.86 -1.52
C GLN A 169 -3.19 -2.97 -2.02
N LEU A 170 -2.97 -2.06 -2.96
CA LEU A 170 -4.08 -1.37 -3.66
C LEU A 170 -5.01 -2.37 -4.35
N GLN A 171 -4.45 -3.35 -5.07
CA GLN A 171 -5.23 -4.43 -5.69
C GLN A 171 -5.97 -5.25 -4.63
N ASN A 172 -5.30 -5.61 -3.51
CA ASN A 172 -5.91 -6.38 -2.45
C ASN A 172 -7.09 -5.62 -1.82
N VAL A 173 -6.92 -4.34 -1.49
CA VAL A 173 -7.99 -3.47 -0.95
C VAL A 173 -9.16 -3.39 -1.93
N SER A 174 -8.92 -3.13 -3.22
CA SER A 174 -9.96 -3.03 -4.24
C SER A 174 -10.73 -4.34 -4.48
N SER A 175 -10.17 -5.48 -4.09
CA SER A 175 -10.79 -6.80 -4.23
C SER A 175 -12.00 -7.02 -3.32
N HIS A 176 -12.11 -6.25 -2.21
CA HIS A 176 -13.13 -6.43 -1.20
C HIS A 176 -14.51 -5.98 -1.68
N GLY A 177 -15.49 -6.89 -1.59
CA GLY A 177 -16.84 -6.66 -2.10
C GLY A 177 -17.55 -5.47 -1.47
N PHE A 178 -17.33 -5.22 -0.17
CA PHE A 178 -17.94 -4.11 0.57
C PHE A 178 -17.45 -2.72 0.11
N LEU A 179 -16.29 -2.62 -0.55
CA LEU A 179 -15.77 -1.36 -1.11
C LEU A 179 -16.28 -1.07 -2.53
N LYS A 180 -16.64 -2.11 -3.28
CA LYS A 180 -16.93 -1.99 -4.72
C LYS A 180 -18.00 -0.94 -5.06
N PRO A 181 -19.14 -0.81 -4.33
CA PRO A 181 -20.12 0.22 -4.65
C PRO A 181 -19.56 1.63 -4.55
N GLN A 182 -18.80 1.92 -3.50
CA GLN A 182 -18.21 3.24 -3.24
C GLN A 182 -17.07 3.56 -4.22
N LEU A 183 -16.24 2.58 -4.56
CA LEU A 183 -15.17 2.73 -5.55
C LEU A 183 -15.73 2.97 -6.96
N LYS A 184 -16.77 2.24 -7.36
CA LYS A 184 -17.41 2.41 -8.67
C LYS A 184 -18.14 3.74 -8.82
N SER A 185 -18.73 4.25 -7.76
CA SER A 185 -19.39 5.56 -7.76
C SER A 185 -18.43 6.73 -7.63
N GLY A 186 -17.13 6.49 -7.35
CA GLY A 186 -16.16 7.53 -7.04
C GLY A 186 -16.36 8.17 -5.65
N ALA A 187 -17.27 7.64 -4.82
CA ALA A 187 -17.48 8.13 -3.46
C ALA A 187 -16.31 7.82 -2.52
N LEU A 188 -15.51 6.79 -2.85
CA LEU A 188 -14.27 6.41 -2.20
C LEU A 188 -13.17 6.34 -3.26
N GLN A 189 -11.99 6.90 -2.95
CA GLN A 189 -10.82 6.85 -3.80
C GLN A 189 -9.68 6.09 -3.12
N LEU A 190 -8.88 5.34 -3.90
CA LEU A 190 -7.71 4.61 -3.45
C LEU A 190 -6.45 5.27 -3.99
N HIS A 191 -5.49 5.50 -3.11
CA HIS A 191 -4.20 6.09 -3.45
C HIS A 191 -3.05 5.20 -2.97
N GLY A 192 -2.03 5.03 -3.82
CA GLY A 192 -0.76 4.43 -3.43
C GLY A 192 0.22 5.52 -3.04
N MET A 193 0.77 5.44 -1.85
CA MET A 193 1.81 6.36 -1.37
C MET A 193 3.05 5.58 -0.95
N TRP A 194 4.21 6.12 -1.26
CA TRP A 194 5.48 5.57 -0.83
C TRP A 194 6.36 6.68 -0.27
N LEU A 195 7.01 6.43 0.87
CA LEU A 195 7.88 7.38 1.56
C LEU A 195 9.34 6.99 1.34
N ASP A 196 10.17 7.90 0.83
CA ASP A 196 11.61 7.67 0.70
C ASP A 196 12.31 7.64 2.08
N SER A 197 13.61 7.40 2.10
CA SER A 197 14.42 7.36 3.33
C SER A 197 14.45 8.69 4.12
N ARG A 198 14.05 9.79 3.48
CA ARG A 198 13.88 11.12 4.10
C ARG A 198 12.43 11.41 4.45
N HIS A 199 11.54 10.42 4.30
CA HIS A 199 10.09 10.53 4.45
C HIS A 199 9.43 11.51 3.46
N LEU A 200 10.05 11.76 2.30
CA LEU A 200 9.39 12.49 1.23
C LEU A 200 8.33 11.60 0.59
N PRO A 201 7.09 12.08 0.42
CA PRO A 201 6.02 11.30 -0.16
C PRO A 201 6.10 11.27 -1.68
N TYR A 202 5.84 10.08 -2.23
CA TYR A 202 5.60 9.82 -3.64
C TYR A 202 4.20 9.23 -3.77
N LEU A 203 3.37 9.76 -4.64
CA LEU A 203 2.04 9.21 -4.97
C LEU A 203 2.10 8.47 -6.30
N PHE A 204 1.43 7.31 -6.35
CA PHE A 204 1.26 6.60 -7.60
C PHE A 204 0.31 7.36 -8.51
N SER A 205 0.82 7.84 -9.62
CA SER A 205 0.06 8.51 -10.67
C SER A 205 -0.40 7.49 -11.71
N LYS A 206 -1.70 7.34 -11.90
CA LYS A 206 -2.26 6.49 -12.97
C LYS A 206 -1.95 7.05 -14.36
N GLU A 207 -1.87 8.38 -14.48
CA GLU A 207 -1.52 9.05 -15.75
C GLU A 207 -0.08 8.76 -16.15
N HIS A 208 0.87 8.87 -15.19
CA HIS A 208 2.28 8.61 -15.44
C HIS A 208 2.65 7.14 -15.26
N GLN A 209 1.75 6.31 -14.74
CA GLN A 209 1.94 4.88 -14.43
C GLN A 209 3.17 4.61 -13.53
N GLN A 210 3.54 5.54 -12.66
CA GLN A 210 4.68 5.43 -11.75
C GLN A 210 4.49 6.25 -10.47
N PHE A 211 5.36 6.04 -9.50
CA PHE A 211 5.42 6.88 -8.32
C PHE A 211 6.05 8.24 -8.67
N VAL A 212 5.34 9.32 -8.38
CA VAL A 212 5.76 10.70 -8.62
C VAL A 212 5.94 11.41 -7.28
N GLN A 213 7.07 12.07 -7.11
CA GLN A 213 7.33 12.84 -5.89
C GLN A 213 6.31 13.97 -5.74
N VAL A 214 5.70 14.04 -4.56
CA VAL A 214 4.73 15.12 -4.24
C VAL A 214 5.47 16.41 -3.94
N LYS A 215 5.04 17.47 -4.60
CA LYS A 215 5.49 18.86 -4.41
C LYS A 215 4.27 19.77 -4.36
N ASP A 216 4.47 21.01 -3.90
CA ASP A 216 3.37 21.97 -3.75
C ASP A 216 2.65 22.27 -5.08
N ASP A 217 3.36 22.18 -6.20
CA ASP A 217 2.85 22.48 -7.54
C ASP A 217 2.11 21.33 -8.23
N ASN A 218 2.21 20.08 -7.72
CA ASN A 218 1.63 18.90 -8.36
C ASN A 218 0.62 18.12 -7.50
N ILE A 219 0.46 18.47 -6.24
CA ILE A 219 -0.38 17.73 -5.28
C ILE A 219 -1.82 17.54 -5.78
N ASP A 220 -2.45 18.59 -6.28
CA ASP A 220 -3.84 18.55 -6.74
C ASP A 220 -4.03 17.68 -7.99
N SER A 221 -3.01 17.56 -8.84
CA SER A 221 -3.05 16.69 -10.02
C SER A 221 -2.86 15.23 -9.68
N LEU A 222 -2.04 14.93 -8.65
CA LEU A 222 -1.75 13.56 -8.22
C LEU A 222 -2.86 12.93 -7.37
N LEU A 223 -3.75 13.75 -6.79
CA LEU A 223 -4.87 13.28 -5.96
C LEU A 223 -6.18 13.09 -6.74
N LYS A 224 -6.21 13.41 -8.03
CA LYS A 224 -7.34 13.17 -8.94
C LYS A 224 -7.33 11.75 -9.49
#